data_d19339a9fb7f7dba5010ec15a279ecf9
#
_entry.id   d19339a9fb7f7dba5010ec15a279ecf9
#
_cell.length_a   1.000
_cell.length_b   1.000
_cell.length_c   1.000
_cell.angle_alpha   90.00
_cell.angle_beta   90.00
_cell.angle_gamma   90.00
#
_symmetry.space_group_name_H-M   'P 1'
#
loop_
_entity.id
_entity.type
_entity.pdbx_description
1 polymer ?
#
loop_
_entity_poly.entity_id
_entity_poly.type
_entity_poly.pdbx_seq_one_letter_code
_entity_poly.pdbx_strand_id
1 'polypeptide(L)'
;MKNLSFYIFLVLFFCNIGWTETSLPECKGSNYEKWTNCKGIETWVNGRKYAGEFKDGKRYGQGIMTHPDGSKYTGQWKDGLPNGKGTETWEDGTKYVGEFENGKKIGHGQGSLRYPDGSKFVGKFTDGLPTGKGTMTWLDGSKHVGDFKDGSATGQGTFITSDGAKYVGQWENGFPDGKGIETWSDGRKYIGTYKDGLFDGQGTMTWADGRRYVGEYKAGKKVGQGIYTYSDGAEYVGKYKDDSENGQGTYTYPGGEKYVGEWKDGKFHGQGTLTYINGTVEKGVWKDGNIVEPQ
;
A
#
# COMPACT_ATOMS: atom_id res chain seq x y z
N MET A 1 -42.01 -41.72 -31.16
CA MET A 1 -41.76 -40.78 -30.05
C MET A 1 -40.33 -40.28 -30.27
N LYS A 2 -40.21 -39.00 -30.48
CA LYS A 2 -39.00 -38.33 -31.04
C LYS A 2 -37.99 -38.05 -29.95
N ASN A 3 -36.77 -38.52 -30.12
CA ASN A 3 -35.62 -38.12 -29.30
C ASN A 3 -35.21 -36.67 -29.62
N LEU A 4 -35.28 -35.81 -28.62
CA LEU A 4 -34.84 -34.42 -28.71
C LEU A 4 -33.42 -34.34 -28.18
N SER A 5 -32.45 -34.18 -29.10
CA SER A 5 -31.02 -33.96 -28.79
C SER A 5 -30.85 -32.50 -28.45
N PHE A 6 -30.48 -32.22 -27.16
CA PHE A 6 -30.16 -30.86 -26.71
C PHE A 6 -28.72 -30.55 -27.13
N TYR A 7 -28.57 -29.73 -28.15
CA TYR A 7 -27.31 -29.03 -28.46
C TYR A 7 -27.19 -27.83 -27.52
N ILE A 8 -26.25 -27.89 -26.58
CA ILE A 8 -25.82 -26.73 -25.79
C ILE A 8 -24.90 -25.90 -26.66
N PHE A 9 -25.41 -24.79 -27.21
CA PHE A 9 -24.60 -23.76 -27.83
C PHE A 9 -23.90 -22.96 -26.74
N LEU A 10 -22.60 -23.17 -26.56
CA LEU A 10 -21.75 -22.33 -25.75
C LEU A 10 -21.45 -21.04 -26.54
N VAL A 11 -22.19 -19.97 -26.26
CA VAL A 11 -21.94 -18.64 -26.85
C VAL A 11 -20.71 -18.06 -26.12
N LEU A 12 -19.56 -18.14 -26.79
CA LEU A 12 -18.35 -17.41 -26.42
C LEU A 12 -18.50 -15.95 -26.86
N PHE A 13 -18.69 -15.05 -25.92
CA PHE A 13 -18.50 -13.61 -26.17
C PHE A 13 -17.00 -13.34 -26.40
N PHE A 14 -16.60 -13.26 -27.66
CA PHE A 14 -15.29 -12.75 -28.04
C PHE A 14 -15.35 -11.23 -28.11
N CYS A 15 -14.63 -10.55 -27.25
CA CYS A 15 -14.26 -9.16 -27.44
C CYS A 15 -13.33 -9.10 -28.68
N ASN A 16 -13.73 -8.36 -29.71
CA ASN A 16 -13.02 -8.20 -30.98
C ASN A 16 -11.65 -7.56 -30.79
N ILE A 17 -10.61 -8.39 -30.68
CA ILE A 17 -9.23 -8.03 -31.02
C ILE A 17 -8.90 -8.91 -32.21
N GLY A 18 -8.63 -8.29 -33.36
CA GLY A 18 -8.45 -8.97 -34.64
C GLY A 18 -7.39 -10.07 -34.59
N TRP A 19 -7.83 -11.30 -34.45
CA TRP A 19 -7.05 -12.51 -34.62
C TRP A 19 -7.49 -13.18 -35.91
N THR A 20 -6.58 -13.34 -36.85
CA THR A 20 -6.79 -14.28 -37.94
C THR A 20 -6.91 -15.66 -37.32
N GLU A 21 -8.10 -16.26 -37.34
CA GLU A 21 -8.29 -17.70 -37.00
C GLU A 21 -7.45 -18.54 -37.95
N THR A 22 -6.29 -18.97 -37.48
CA THR A 22 -5.61 -20.10 -38.11
C THR A 22 -6.39 -21.35 -37.71
N SER A 23 -7.20 -21.88 -38.62
CA SER A 23 -7.95 -23.12 -38.42
C SER A 23 -6.98 -24.31 -38.48
N LEU A 24 -6.21 -24.55 -37.40
CA LEU A 24 -5.40 -25.74 -37.30
C LEU A 24 -6.30 -26.98 -37.26
N PRO A 25 -5.95 -28.04 -37.97
CA PRO A 25 -6.70 -29.30 -37.95
C PRO A 25 -6.67 -29.95 -36.58
N GLU A 26 -7.59 -30.87 -36.30
CA GLU A 26 -7.54 -31.68 -35.10
C GLU A 26 -6.36 -32.65 -35.15
N CYS A 27 -5.72 -32.88 -33.98
CA CYS A 27 -4.63 -33.85 -33.85
C CYS A 27 -5.17 -35.26 -34.03
N LYS A 28 -4.44 -36.10 -34.78
CA LYS A 28 -4.83 -37.50 -35.09
C LYS A 28 -4.07 -38.48 -34.22
N GLY A 29 -4.80 -39.52 -33.75
CA GLY A 29 -4.24 -40.58 -32.90
C GLY A 29 -4.08 -40.18 -31.46
N SER A 30 -3.79 -41.15 -30.58
CA SER A 30 -3.68 -40.97 -29.13
C SER A 30 -2.27 -40.63 -28.63
N ASN A 31 -1.26 -40.72 -29.50
CA ASN A 31 0.13 -40.39 -29.11
C ASN A 31 0.42 -38.92 -29.37
N TYR A 32 0.32 -38.12 -28.32
CA TYR A 32 0.54 -36.66 -28.36
C TYR A 32 1.98 -36.28 -28.73
N GLU A 33 2.99 -37.13 -28.48
CA GLU A 33 4.38 -36.88 -28.86
C GLU A 33 4.58 -36.72 -30.37
N LYS A 34 3.64 -37.24 -31.17
CA LYS A 34 3.61 -37.10 -32.62
C LYS A 34 2.73 -35.96 -33.14
N TRP A 35 2.05 -35.22 -32.25
CA TRP A 35 1.18 -34.15 -32.65
C TRP A 35 1.98 -32.92 -33.06
N THR A 36 1.72 -32.42 -34.24
CA THR A 36 2.37 -31.22 -34.75
C THR A 36 1.40 -30.38 -35.63
N ASN A 37 1.44 -29.07 -35.48
CA ASN A 37 0.60 -28.11 -36.18
C ASN A 37 -0.89 -28.51 -36.17
N CYS A 38 -1.41 -28.88 -34.99
CA CYS A 38 -2.79 -29.30 -34.79
C CYS A 38 -3.34 -28.87 -33.42
N LYS A 39 -4.66 -28.93 -33.24
CA LYS A 39 -5.35 -28.74 -31.96
C LYS A 39 -5.75 -30.08 -31.36
N GLY A 40 -5.55 -30.27 -30.07
CA GLY A 40 -5.86 -31.51 -29.39
C GLY A 40 -6.09 -31.34 -27.90
N ILE A 41 -6.50 -32.46 -27.29
CA ILE A 41 -6.71 -32.55 -25.85
C ILE A 41 -5.82 -33.63 -25.29
N GLU A 42 -4.95 -33.27 -24.34
CA GLU A 42 -4.13 -34.18 -23.56
C GLU A 42 -4.67 -34.24 -22.13
N THR A 43 -4.85 -35.47 -21.61
CA THR A 43 -5.32 -35.67 -20.23
C THR A 43 -4.33 -36.62 -19.52
N TRP A 44 -3.84 -36.19 -18.35
CA TRP A 44 -2.92 -36.95 -17.52
C TRP A 44 -3.67 -37.78 -16.47
N VAL A 45 -3.03 -38.86 -16.02
CA VAL A 45 -3.56 -39.77 -14.99
C VAL A 45 -3.91 -39.00 -13.68
N ASN A 46 -3.20 -37.96 -13.37
CA ASN A 46 -3.45 -37.10 -12.19
C ASN A 46 -4.62 -36.12 -12.38
N GLY A 47 -5.39 -36.25 -13.47
CA GLY A 47 -6.57 -35.39 -13.73
C GLY A 47 -6.27 -34.03 -14.37
N ARG A 48 -4.99 -33.69 -14.60
CA ARG A 48 -4.64 -32.47 -15.36
C ARG A 48 -5.12 -32.61 -16.79
N LYS A 49 -5.52 -31.53 -17.42
CA LYS A 49 -6.00 -31.51 -18.80
C LYS A 49 -5.47 -30.28 -19.53
N TYR A 50 -4.88 -30.50 -20.71
CA TYR A 50 -4.55 -29.45 -21.64
C TYR A 50 -5.45 -29.53 -22.87
N ALA A 51 -5.97 -28.40 -23.34
CA ALA A 51 -6.71 -28.27 -24.58
C ALA A 51 -6.11 -27.11 -25.37
N GLY A 52 -5.55 -27.37 -26.55
CA GLY A 52 -4.88 -26.30 -27.32
C GLY A 52 -4.06 -26.81 -28.47
N GLU A 53 -3.16 -25.96 -28.91
CA GLU A 53 -2.29 -26.20 -30.06
C GLU A 53 -1.04 -27.00 -29.66
N PHE A 54 -0.61 -27.87 -30.58
CA PHE A 54 0.61 -28.67 -30.47
C PHE A 54 1.54 -28.43 -31.64
N LYS A 55 2.83 -28.43 -31.36
CA LYS A 55 3.91 -28.43 -32.33
C LYS A 55 5.03 -29.34 -31.86
N ASP A 56 5.45 -30.30 -32.69
CA ASP A 56 6.54 -31.25 -32.45
C ASP A 56 6.41 -31.97 -31.08
N GLY A 57 5.18 -32.46 -30.79
CA GLY A 57 4.85 -33.15 -29.54
C GLY A 57 4.74 -32.27 -28.31
N LYS A 58 4.86 -30.94 -28.45
CA LYS A 58 4.83 -30.00 -27.33
C LYS A 58 3.65 -29.07 -27.43
N ARG A 59 3.13 -28.66 -26.26
CA ARG A 59 2.13 -27.59 -26.17
C ARG A 59 2.73 -26.31 -26.74
N TYR A 60 1.99 -25.67 -27.65
CA TYR A 60 2.42 -24.51 -28.41
C TYR A 60 1.21 -23.60 -28.71
N GLY A 61 1.44 -22.34 -29.13
CA GLY A 61 0.37 -21.44 -29.54
C GLY A 61 -0.65 -21.17 -28.44
N GLN A 62 -1.94 -21.20 -28.76
CA GLN A 62 -3.01 -20.94 -27.79
C GLN A 62 -3.45 -22.23 -27.12
N GLY A 63 -3.64 -22.17 -25.79
CA GLY A 63 -4.10 -23.33 -25.05
C GLY A 63 -4.57 -23.05 -23.64
N ILE A 64 -5.27 -24.04 -23.09
CA ILE A 64 -5.85 -24.01 -21.74
C ILE A 64 -5.33 -25.22 -20.98
N MET A 65 -4.68 -24.99 -19.85
CA MET A 65 -4.36 -26.01 -18.85
C MET A 65 -5.35 -25.91 -17.70
N THR A 66 -5.95 -27.04 -17.32
CA THR A 66 -6.82 -27.13 -16.15
C THR A 66 -6.24 -28.16 -15.20
N HIS A 67 -6.19 -27.85 -13.92
CA HIS A 67 -5.75 -28.75 -12.86
C HIS A 67 -6.94 -29.32 -12.09
N PRO A 68 -6.77 -30.47 -11.38
CA PRO A 68 -7.85 -31.10 -10.62
C PRO A 68 -8.46 -30.23 -9.51
N ASP A 69 -7.66 -29.30 -8.94
CA ASP A 69 -8.07 -28.32 -7.94
C ASP A 69 -8.91 -27.17 -8.53
N GLY A 70 -9.17 -27.20 -9.84
CA GLY A 70 -9.90 -26.13 -10.53
C GLY A 70 -9.04 -24.97 -11.00
N SER A 71 -7.76 -24.91 -10.60
CA SER A 71 -6.85 -23.89 -11.12
C SER A 71 -6.64 -24.03 -12.63
N LYS A 72 -6.41 -22.89 -13.31
CA LYS A 72 -6.43 -22.85 -14.77
C LYS A 72 -5.45 -21.82 -15.31
N TYR A 73 -4.71 -22.20 -16.35
CA TYR A 73 -4.00 -21.26 -17.20
C TYR A 73 -4.65 -21.21 -18.58
N THR A 74 -4.84 -20.01 -19.12
CA THR A 74 -5.32 -19.77 -20.49
C THR A 74 -4.42 -18.75 -21.15
N GLY A 75 -3.79 -19.11 -22.28
CA GLY A 75 -2.88 -18.18 -22.95
C GLY A 75 -1.93 -18.85 -23.92
N GLN A 76 -0.83 -18.16 -24.17
CA GLN A 76 0.20 -18.59 -25.12
C GLN A 76 1.15 -19.60 -24.48
N TRP A 77 1.58 -20.56 -25.31
CA TRP A 77 2.47 -21.66 -24.97
C TRP A 77 3.64 -21.73 -25.93
N LYS A 78 4.80 -22.08 -25.42
CA LYS A 78 5.99 -22.37 -26.20
C LYS A 78 6.79 -23.49 -25.52
N ASP A 79 7.22 -24.48 -26.29
CA ASP A 79 8.04 -25.62 -25.82
C ASP A 79 7.47 -26.32 -24.57
N GLY A 80 6.13 -26.42 -24.47
CA GLY A 80 5.44 -27.07 -23.36
C GLY A 80 5.21 -26.20 -22.13
N LEU A 81 5.62 -24.92 -22.15
CA LEU A 81 5.49 -23.98 -21.01
C LEU A 81 4.64 -22.76 -21.38
N PRO A 82 3.91 -22.14 -20.42
CA PRO A 82 3.35 -20.81 -20.57
C PRO A 82 4.40 -19.80 -21.06
N ASN A 83 4.09 -19.09 -22.15
CA ASN A 83 5.02 -18.14 -22.75
C ASN A 83 4.26 -17.11 -23.57
N GLY A 84 4.44 -15.81 -23.29
CA GLY A 84 3.66 -14.74 -23.87
C GLY A 84 2.45 -14.33 -23.00
N LYS A 85 1.41 -13.76 -23.59
CA LYS A 85 0.22 -13.29 -22.85
C LYS A 85 -0.63 -14.43 -22.35
N GLY A 86 -1.06 -14.35 -21.08
CA GLY A 86 -1.90 -15.35 -20.47
C GLY A 86 -2.67 -14.88 -19.24
N THR A 87 -3.59 -15.72 -18.83
CA THR A 87 -4.37 -15.59 -17.59
C THR A 87 -4.19 -16.86 -16.79
N GLU A 88 -3.82 -16.71 -15.53
CA GLU A 88 -3.81 -17.79 -14.54
C GLU A 88 -4.88 -17.49 -13.49
N THR A 89 -5.66 -18.50 -13.15
CA THR A 89 -6.71 -18.41 -12.10
C THR A 89 -6.48 -19.57 -11.15
N TRP A 90 -6.48 -19.29 -9.84
CA TRP A 90 -6.30 -20.29 -8.78
C TRP A 90 -7.64 -20.72 -8.20
N GLU A 91 -7.65 -21.84 -7.47
CA GLU A 91 -8.83 -22.38 -6.78
C GLU A 91 -9.51 -21.35 -5.86
N ASP A 92 -8.71 -20.54 -5.16
CA ASP A 92 -9.17 -19.50 -4.24
C ASP A 92 -9.74 -18.24 -4.93
N GLY A 93 -9.82 -18.24 -6.27
CA GLY A 93 -10.30 -17.12 -7.07
C GLY A 93 -9.24 -16.07 -7.37
N THR A 94 -8.02 -16.21 -6.88
CA THR A 94 -6.88 -15.37 -7.29
C THR A 94 -6.73 -15.42 -8.80
N LYS A 95 -6.46 -14.27 -9.43
CA LYS A 95 -6.33 -14.17 -10.88
C LYS A 95 -5.19 -13.27 -11.28
N TYR A 96 -4.24 -13.80 -12.04
CA TYR A 96 -3.21 -13.03 -12.71
C TYR A 96 -3.52 -12.90 -14.20
N VAL A 97 -3.35 -11.72 -14.77
CA VAL A 97 -3.43 -11.44 -16.21
C VAL A 97 -2.16 -10.68 -16.58
N GLY A 98 -1.33 -11.27 -17.43
CA GLY A 98 -0.06 -10.64 -17.78
C GLY A 98 0.78 -11.50 -18.72
N GLU A 99 2.07 -11.23 -18.75
CA GLU A 99 3.03 -11.95 -19.58
C GLU A 99 3.74 -13.06 -18.80
N PHE A 100 4.09 -14.12 -19.52
CA PHE A 100 4.80 -15.29 -19.03
C PHE A 100 6.03 -15.56 -19.89
N GLU A 101 7.10 -16.02 -19.28
CA GLU A 101 8.28 -16.55 -19.96
C GLU A 101 8.74 -17.83 -19.26
N ASN A 102 8.89 -18.91 -20.03
CA ASN A 102 9.31 -20.22 -19.51
C ASN A 102 8.52 -20.66 -18.28
N GLY A 103 7.19 -20.43 -18.28
CA GLY A 103 6.28 -20.77 -17.20
C GLY A 103 6.25 -19.81 -16.02
N LYS A 104 7.08 -18.78 -16.02
CA LYS A 104 7.12 -17.75 -14.96
C LYS A 104 6.40 -16.48 -15.38
N LYS A 105 5.75 -15.82 -14.43
CA LYS A 105 5.19 -14.47 -14.63
C LYS A 105 6.33 -13.48 -14.76
N ILE A 106 6.37 -12.74 -15.87
CA ILE A 106 7.42 -11.75 -16.11
C ILE A 106 6.84 -10.35 -16.22
N GLY A 107 7.63 -9.40 -15.75
CA GLY A 107 7.21 -8.01 -15.62
C GLY A 107 7.74 -7.08 -16.69
N HIS A 108 7.82 -7.47 -17.95
CA HIS A 108 8.12 -6.51 -19.02
C HIS A 108 6.88 -5.74 -19.51
N GLY A 109 5.69 -6.13 -19.07
CA GLY A 109 4.40 -5.48 -19.29
C GLY A 109 3.67 -5.19 -17.97
N GLN A 110 2.52 -4.53 -18.07
CA GLN A 110 1.60 -4.38 -16.95
C GLN A 110 0.80 -5.66 -16.76
N GLY A 111 0.92 -6.29 -15.62
CA GLY A 111 0.07 -7.39 -15.18
C GLY A 111 -0.98 -6.93 -14.19
N SER A 112 -1.99 -7.78 -13.96
CA SER A 112 -3.03 -7.56 -12.95
C SER A 112 -3.18 -8.82 -12.12
N LEU A 113 -3.06 -8.69 -10.79
CA LEU A 113 -3.29 -9.76 -9.83
C LEU A 113 -4.46 -9.36 -8.93
N ARG A 114 -5.48 -10.20 -8.85
CA ARG A 114 -6.58 -10.09 -7.89
C ARG A 114 -6.37 -11.14 -6.81
N TYR A 115 -6.40 -10.71 -5.57
CA TYR A 115 -6.26 -11.56 -4.39
C TYR A 115 -7.62 -12.11 -3.90
N PRO A 116 -7.63 -13.17 -3.07
CA PRO A 116 -8.87 -13.76 -2.53
C PRO A 116 -9.69 -12.77 -1.68
N ASP A 117 -9.03 -11.85 -0.98
CA ASP A 117 -9.66 -10.80 -0.19
C ASP A 117 -10.33 -9.71 -1.04
N GLY A 118 -10.28 -9.85 -2.37
CA GLY A 118 -10.82 -8.88 -3.33
C GLY A 118 -9.90 -7.73 -3.68
N SER A 119 -8.75 -7.61 -3.00
CA SER A 119 -7.74 -6.60 -3.35
C SER A 119 -7.13 -6.87 -4.73
N LYS A 120 -6.58 -5.84 -5.35
CA LYS A 120 -6.05 -5.92 -6.71
C LYS A 120 -4.75 -5.12 -6.84
N PHE A 121 -3.73 -5.78 -7.37
CA PHE A 121 -2.53 -5.09 -7.84
C PHE A 121 -2.52 -4.97 -9.36
N VAL A 122 -2.08 -3.82 -9.86
CA VAL A 122 -1.81 -3.56 -11.29
C VAL A 122 -0.43 -2.94 -11.40
N GLY A 123 0.49 -3.59 -12.09
CA GLY A 123 1.87 -3.12 -12.20
C GLY A 123 2.81 -4.16 -12.79
N LYS A 124 4.09 -3.98 -12.54
CA LYS A 124 5.12 -4.94 -12.96
C LYS A 124 5.23 -6.10 -11.99
N PHE A 125 5.70 -7.25 -12.48
CA PHE A 125 5.96 -8.45 -11.70
C PHE A 125 7.36 -8.98 -12.02
N THR A 126 8.02 -9.55 -11.02
CA THR A 126 9.24 -10.37 -11.18
C THR A 126 9.07 -11.62 -10.33
N ASP A 127 9.31 -12.79 -10.91
CA ASP A 127 9.13 -14.10 -10.28
C ASP A 127 7.77 -14.27 -9.56
N GLY A 128 6.72 -13.67 -10.14
CA GLY A 128 5.35 -13.73 -9.62
C GLY A 128 4.99 -12.70 -8.56
N LEU A 129 5.93 -11.89 -8.10
CA LEU A 129 5.72 -10.85 -7.08
C LEU A 129 5.62 -9.44 -7.69
N PRO A 130 4.76 -8.56 -7.15
CA PRO A 130 4.74 -7.15 -7.49
C PRO A 130 6.10 -6.49 -7.37
N THR A 131 6.53 -5.74 -8.41
CA THR A 131 7.81 -5.03 -8.45
C THR A 131 7.71 -3.75 -9.27
N GLY A 132 8.67 -2.82 -9.07
CA GLY A 132 8.68 -1.54 -9.78
C GLY A 132 7.42 -0.70 -9.55
N LYS A 133 7.03 0.11 -10.53
CA LYS A 133 5.83 0.96 -10.42
C LYS A 133 4.55 0.15 -10.50
N GLY A 134 3.63 0.40 -9.57
CA GLY A 134 2.34 -0.29 -9.52
C GLY A 134 1.29 0.43 -8.69
N THR A 135 0.09 -0.15 -8.72
CA THR A 135 -1.06 0.29 -7.94
C THR A 135 -1.65 -0.92 -7.22
N MET A 136 -1.70 -0.87 -5.88
CA MET A 136 -2.51 -1.75 -5.06
C MET A 136 -3.83 -1.03 -4.73
N THR A 137 -4.94 -1.73 -4.85
CA THR A 137 -6.26 -1.25 -4.43
C THR A 137 -6.88 -2.31 -3.54
N TRP A 138 -7.30 -1.92 -2.34
CA TRP A 138 -7.93 -2.80 -1.36
C TRP A 138 -9.46 -2.81 -1.53
N LEU A 139 -10.12 -3.78 -0.89
CA LEU A 139 -11.58 -3.95 -0.97
C LEU A 139 -12.35 -2.75 -0.42
N ASP A 140 -11.81 -2.08 0.60
CA ASP A 140 -12.38 -0.87 1.20
C ASP A 140 -12.27 0.38 0.31
N GLY A 141 -11.62 0.26 -0.86
CA GLY A 141 -11.37 1.36 -1.79
C GLY A 141 -10.08 2.13 -1.53
N SER A 142 -9.35 1.83 -0.46
CA SER A 142 -8.05 2.43 -0.23
C SER A 142 -7.05 2.02 -1.33
N LYS A 143 -6.03 2.85 -1.56
CA LYS A 143 -5.15 2.69 -2.71
C LYS A 143 -3.73 3.13 -2.42
N HIS A 144 -2.76 2.32 -2.83
CA HIS A 144 -1.36 2.69 -2.88
C HIS A 144 -0.87 2.77 -4.33
N VAL A 145 -0.20 3.85 -4.68
CA VAL A 145 0.44 4.06 -5.99
C VAL A 145 1.91 4.39 -5.75
N GLY A 146 2.82 3.56 -6.19
CA GLY A 146 4.24 3.78 -5.92
C GLY A 146 5.14 2.68 -6.43
N ASP A 147 6.30 2.62 -5.82
CA ASP A 147 7.29 1.58 -6.06
C ASP A 147 6.99 0.35 -5.19
N PHE A 148 7.25 -0.82 -5.76
CA PHE A 148 7.13 -2.12 -5.10
C PHE A 148 8.41 -2.92 -5.27
N LYS A 149 8.73 -3.72 -4.26
CA LYS A 149 9.79 -4.71 -4.28
C LYS A 149 9.35 -5.95 -3.51
N ASP A 150 9.49 -7.11 -4.13
CA ASP A 150 9.15 -8.41 -3.54
C ASP A 150 7.75 -8.43 -2.91
N GLY A 151 6.77 -7.80 -3.59
CA GLY A 151 5.38 -7.69 -3.15
C GLY A 151 5.05 -6.55 -2.18
N SER A 152 6.04 -5.87 -1.62
CA SER A 152 5.85 -4.80 -0.62
C SER A 152 6.07 -3.40 -1.22
N ALA A 153 5.33 -2.41 -0.71
CA ALA A 153 5.56 -1.01 -1.06
C ALA A 153 6.95 -0.55 -0.57
N THR A 154 7.67 0.17 -1.42
CA THR A 154 9.03 0.67 -1.15
C THR A 154 9.24 2.00 -1.89
N GLY A 155 10.38 2.67 -1.66
CA GLY A 155 10.74 3.89 -2.39
C GLY A 155 9.72 5.01 -2.25
N GLN A 156 9.32 5.62 -3.34
CA GLN A 156 8.33 6.71 -3.34
C GLN A 156 6.93 6.18 -3.61
N GLY A 157 5.96 6.63 -2.78
CA GLY A 157 4.57 6.20 -2.94
C GLY A 157 3.55 7.18 -2.39
N THR A 158 2.31 6.99 -2.85
CA THR A 158 1.13 7.69 -2.37
C THR A 158 0.13 6.65 -1.90
N PHE A 159 -0.30 6.75 -0.65
CA PHE A 159 -1.41 5.99 -0.10
C PHE A 159 -2.62 6.91 0.12
N ILE A 160 -3.78 6.46 -0.28
CA ILE A 160 -5.05 7.17 -0.10
C ILE A 160 -6.01 6.20 0.57
N THR A 161 -6.56 6.58 1.70
CA THR A 161 -7.59 5.82 2.41
C THR A 161 -8.96 6.00 1.78
N SER A 162 -9.91 5.13 2.10
CA SER A 162 -11.29 5.20 1.61
C SER A 162 -12.03 6.47 2.06
N ASP A 163 -11.64 7.06 3.20
CA ASP A 163 -12.18 8.33 3.72
C ASP A 163 -11.46 9.58 3.17
N GLY A 164 -10.48 9.38 2.28
CA GLY A 164 -9.77 10.46 1.59
C GLY A 164 -8.51 10.97 2.29
N ALA A 165 -8.11 10.40 3.44
CA ALA A 165 -6.79 10.70 4.01
C ALA A 165 -5.68 10.26 3.05
N LYS A 166 -4.55 10.98 3.06
CA LYS A 166 -3.50 10.78 2.07
C LYS A 166 -2.12 10.90 2.69
N TYR A 167 -1.28 9.90 2.44
CA TYR A 167 0.16 9.96 2.66
C TYR A 167 0.91 10.02 1.34
N VAL A 168 1.93 10.88 1.27
CA VAL A 168 2.88 10.96 0.14
C VAL A 168 4.28 11.00 0.71
N GLY A 169 5.09 10.01 0.39
CA GLY A 169 6.45 9.97 0.95
C GLY A 169 7.20 8.70 0.64
N GLN A 170 8.21 8.47 1.47
CA GLN A 170 9.09 7.31 1.39
C GLN A 170 8.46 6.10 2.09
N TRP A 171 8.72 4.93 1.55
CA TRP A 171 8.21 3.63 1.99
C TRP A 171 9.35 2.64 2.13
N GLU A 172 9.27 1.79 3.12
CA GLU A 172 10.13 0.62 3.27
C GLU A 172 9.32 -0.55 3.86
N ASN A 173 9.44 -1.73 3.23
CA ASN A 173 8.77 -2.97 3.66
C ASN A 173 7.25 -2.81 3.90
N GLY A 174 6.56 -1.98 3.12
CA GLY A 174 5.12 -1.75 3.22
C GLY A 174 4.69 -0.67 4.21
N PHE A 175 5.64 0.00 4.89
CA PHE A 175 5.37 1.06 5.87
C PHE A 175 5.95 2.41 5.42
N PRO A 176 5.32 3.55 5.79
CA PRO A 176 5.96 4.85 5.75
C PRO A 176 7.30 4.84 6.49
N ASP A 177 8.40 5.17 5.80
CA ASP A 177 9.75 5.23 6.38
C ASP A 177 10.57 6.29 5.65
N GLY A 178 11.12 7.26 6.38
CA GLY A 178 11.78 8.44 5.82
C GLY A 178 10.87 9.64 5.74
N LYS A 179 11.09 10.54 4.79
CA LYS A 179 10.33 11.80 4.66
C LYS A 179 8.96 11.59 4.03
N GLY A 180 7.93 12.23 4.62
CA GLY A 180 6.58 12.16 4.12
C GLY A 180 5.69 13.34 4.52
N ILE A 181 4.55 13.41 3.82
CA ILE A 181 3.46 14.33 4.08
C ILE A 181 2.20 13.50 4.23
N GLU A 182 1.51 13.65 5.36
CA GLU A 182 0.22 13.06 5.59
C GLU A 182 -0.84 14.14 5.80
N THR A 183 -2.00 13.96 5.19
CA THR A 183 -3.18 14.81 5.34
C THR A 183 -4.37 13.94 5.67
N TRP A 184 -5.10 14.26 6.73
CA TRP A 184 -6.30 13.57 7.16
C TRP A 184 -7.56 14.25 6.64
N SER A 185 -8.63 13.50 6.53
CA SER A 185 -9.95 14.00 6.12
C SER A 185 -10.52 15.08 7.06
N ASP A 186 -10.07 15.10 8.32
CA ASP A 186 -10.44 16.12 9.31
C ASP A 186 -9.64 17.44 9.20
N GLY A 187 -8.76 17.56 8.19
CA GLY A 187 -7.95 18.74 7.92
C GLY A 187 -6.61 18.78 8.65
N ARG A 188 -6.27 17.79 9.47
CA ARG A 188 -4.91 17.68 10.02
C ARG A 188 -3.91 17.43 8.91
N LYS A 189 -2.68 17.92 9.13
CA LYS A 189 -1.55 17.70 8.23
C LYS A 189 -0.25 17.50 9.02
N TYR A 190 0.47 16.45 8.70
CA TYR A 190 1.84 16.24 9.17
C TYR A 190 2.84 16.34 8.03
N ILE A 191 3.97 16.99 8.28
CA ILE A 191 5.13 17.04 7.39
C ILE A 191 6.34 16.70 8.24
N GLY A 192 7.00 15.58 7.96
CA GLY A 192 8.14 15.18 8.79
C GLY A 192 8.72 13.85 8.38
N THR A 193 9.42 13.23 9.32
CA THR A 193 10.04 11.94 9.15
C THR A 193 9.23 10.84 9.84
N TYR A 194 9.34 9.65 9.28
CA TYR A 194 8.67 8.43 9.72
C TYR A 194 9.70 7.33 9.94
N LYS A 195 9.41 6.43 10.86
CA LYS A 195 10.10 5.16 11.03
C LYS A 195 9.06 4.07 11.30
N ASP A 196 9.08 3.00 10.49
CA ASP A 196 8.14 1.87 10.62
C ASP A 196 6.66 2.31 10.77
N GLY A 197 6.23 3.31 9.99
CA GLY A 197 4.88 3.86 9.99
C GLY A 197 4.56 4.88 11.09
N LEU A 198 5.49 5.18 12.00
CA LEU A 198 5.30 6.13 13.10
C LEU A 198 6.07 7.43 12.87
N PHE A 199 5.58 8.55 13.39
CA PHE A 199 6.35 9.79 13.42
C PHE A 199 7.63 9.59 14.21
N ASP A 200 8.78 9.87 13.62
CA ASP A 200 10.10 9.70 14.26
C ASP A 200 11.09 10.71 13.67
N GLY A 201 11.69 11.55 14.52
CA GLY A 201 12.56 12.66 14.15
C GLY A 201 11.79 13.99 14.04
N GLN A 202 12.27 14.91 13.22
CA GLN A 202 11.69 16.26 13.09
C GLN A 202 10.39 16.23 12.29
N GLY A 203 9.37 16.96 12.81
CA GLY A 203 8.09 17.08 12.15
C GLY A 203 7.30 18.32 12.50
N THR A 204 6.36 18.65 11.63
CA THR A 204 5.35 19.68 11.82
C THR A 204 3.97 19.05 11.73
N MET A 205 3.19 19.13 12.79
CA MET A 205 1.76 18.81 12.80
C MET A 205 0.97 20.11 12.78
N THR A 206 -0.04 20.19 11.94
CA THR A 206 -1.00 21.30 11.87
C THR A 206 -2.40 20.74 11.98
N TRP A 207 -3.25 21.35 12.80
CA TRP A 207 -4.66 21.00 12.98
C TRP A 207 -5.56 21.98 12.24
N ALA A 208 -6.77 21.56 11.91
CA ALA A 208 -7.74 22.38 11.18
C ALA A 208 -8.17 23.64 11.96
N ASP A 209 -8.09 23.61 13.29
CA ASP A 209 -8.40 24.74 14.17
C ASP A 209 -7.26 25.78 14.32
N GLY A 210 -6.17 25.60 13.55
CA GLY A 210 -5.02 26.50 13.54
C GLY A 210 -3.91 26.13 14.52
N ARG A 211 -4.12 25.17 15.42
CA ARG A 211 -3.03 24.67 16.28
C ARG A 211 -1.88 24.14 15.42
N ARG A 212 -0.67 24.27 15.91
CA ARG A 212 0.54 23.81 15.22
C ARG A 212 1.59 23.34 16.21
N TYR A 213 2.24 22.21 15.92
CA TYR A 213 3.44 21.75 16.62
C TYR A 213 4.60 21.63 15.64
N VAL A 214 5.77 22.08 16.05
CA VAL A 214 7.04 21.89 15.34
C VAL A 214 8.05 21.38 16.34
N GLY A 215 8.59 20.19 16.12
CA GLY A 215 9.54 19.60 17.05
C GLY A 215 9.89 18.16 16.74
N GLU A 216 10.48 17.54 17.75
CA GLU A 216 10.90 16.15 17.66
C GLU A 216 9.77 15.18 18.01
N TYR A 217 9.77 14.07 17.29
CA TYR A 217 8.90 12.91 17.54
C TYR A 217 9.75 11.67 17.76
N LYS A 218 9.29 10.77 18.63
CA LYS A 218 9.83 9.43 18.80
C LYS A 218 8.70 8.42 18.96
N ALA A 219 8.67 7.44 18.06
CA ALA A 219 7.61 6.41 18.05
C ALA A 219 6.20 7.02 18.17
N GLY A 220 5.91 8.08 17.38
CA GLY A 220 4.62 8.77 17.32
C GLY A 220 4.39 9.83 18.39
N LYS A 221 5.25 9.96 19.42
CA LYS A 221 5.08 10.90 20.53
C LYS A 221 5.99 12.11 20.40
N LYS A 222 5.51 13.28 20.83
CA LYS A 222 6.32 14.49 20.97
C LYS A 222 7.38 14.29 22.06
N VAL A 223 8.64 14.57 21.72
CA VAL A 223 9.81 14.49 22.62
C VAL A 223 10.77 15.64 22.35
N GLY A 224 11.81 15.78 23.18
CA GLY A 224 12.89 16.76 22.91
C GLY A 224 12.37 18.21 22.87
N GLN A 225 12.97 19.01 22.02
CA GLN A 225 12.59 20.41 21.85
C GLN A 225 11.43 20.57 20.87
N GLY A 226 10.47 21.44 21.21
CA GLY A 226 9.34 21.73 20.33
C GLY A 226 8.70 23.08 20.60
N ILE A 227 7.96 23.54 19.60
CA ILE A 227 7.13 24.73 19.63
C ILE A 227 5.70 24.29 19.39
N TYR A 228 4.80 24.63 20.29
CA TYR A 228 3.37 24.43 20.14
C TYR A 228 2.67 25.78 20.11
N THR A 229 1.99 26.09 19.01
CA THR A 229 1.13 27.27 18.88
C THR A 229 -0.32 26.81 19.03
N TYR A 230 -1.02 27.45 19.96
CA TYR A 230 -2.43 27.20 20.25
C TYR A 230 -3.34 27.98 19.28
N SER A 231 -4.61 27.58 19.19
CA SER A 231 -5.60 28.22 18.29
C SER A 231 -5.92 29.68 18.67
N ASP A 232 -5.71 30.05 19.93
CA ASP A 232 -5.89 31.42 20.44
C ASP A 232 -4.64 32.31 20.29
N GLY A 233 -3.55 31.73 19.73
CA GLY A 233 -2.28 32.43 19.52
C GLY A 233 -1.29 32.30 20.69
N ALA A 234 -1.64 31.59 21.78
CA ALA A 234 -0.66 31.24 22.80
C ALA A 234 0.44 30.35 22.21
N GLU A 235 1.61 30.38 22.84
CA GLU A 235 2.74 29.59 22.37
C GLU A 235 3.50 28.96 23.55
N TYR A 236 3.83 27.68 23.39
CA TYR A 236 4.81 27.02 24.25
C TYR A 236 6.06 26.73 23.45
N VAL A 237 7.22 27.08 24.01
CA VAL A 237 8.55 26.76 23.47
C VAL A 237 9.33 26.05 24.57
N GLY A 238 9.64 24.76 24.40
CA GLY A 238 10.31 24.03 25.46
C GLY A 238 10.48 22.55 25.18
N LYS A 239 10.80 21.82 26.25
CA LYS A 239 11.02 20.39 26.21
C LYS A 239 9.69 19.62 26.31
N TYR A 240 9.61 18.52 25.59
CA TYR A 240 8.52 17.54 25.62
C TYR A 240 9.05 16.18 26.09
N LYS A 241 8.21 15.46 26.80
CA LYS A 241 8.38 14.05 27.15
C LYS A 241 7.03 13.36 27.06
N ASP A 242 6.96 12.30 26.23
CA ASP A 242 5.73 11.51 26.05
C ASP A 242 4.48 12.37 25.81
N ASP A 243 4.54 13.29 24.82
CA ASP A 243 3.50 14.26 24.42
C ASP A 243 3.24 15.44 25.35
N SER A 244 3.78 15.45 26.57
CA SER A 244 3.57 16.50 27.57
C SER A 244 4.75 17.47 27.69
N GLU A 245 4.48 18.73 27.98
CA GLU A 245 5.49 19.73 28.33
C GLU A 245 6.24 19.29 29.59
N ASN A 246 7.58 19.22 29.54
CA ASN A 246 8.39 18.68 30.62
C ASN A 246 9.81 19.25 30.59
N GLY A 247 10.35 19.66 31.74
CA GLY A 247 11.64 20.31 31.84
C GLY A 247 11.56 21.82 31.64
N GLN A 248 12.59 22.44 31.05
CA GLN A 248 12.58 23.90 30.83
C GLN A 248 11.70 24.30 29.63
N GLY A 249 10.90 25.36 29.83
CA GLY A 249 10.03 25.84 28.77
C GLY A 249 9.52 27.30 29.05
N THR A 250 9.03 27.89 28.01
CA THR A 250 8.41 29.20 28.00
C THR A 250 7.00 29.05 27.45
N TYR A 251 6.03 29.60 28.18
CA TYR A 251 4.66 29.74 27.69
C TYR A 251 4.33 31.23 27.58
N THR A 252 3.89 31.64 26.41
CA THR A 252 3.45 33.01 26.13
C THR A 252 1.93 33.00 25.91
N TYR A 253 1.19 33.71 26.73
CA TYR A 253 -0.26 33.86 26.57
C TYR A 253 -0.60 34.79 25.40
N PRO A 254 -1.82 34.72 24.84
CA PRO A 254 -2.24 35.62 23.75
C PRO A 254 -2.15 37.11 24.10
N GLY A 255 -2.33 37.43 25.35
CA GLY A 255 -2.23 38.78 25.89
C GLY A 255 -0.79 39.30 26.05
N GLY A 256 0.22 38.42 25.97
CA GLY A 256 1.63 38.79 26.16
C GLY A 256 2.20 38.46 27.53
N GLU A 257 1.40 37.96 28.47
CA GLU A 257 1.89 37.40 29.71
C GLU A 257 2.80 36.20 29.40
N LYS A 258 3.80 35.97 30.28
CA LYS A 258 4.81 34.99 29.97
C LYS A 258 5.29 34.23 31.21
N TYR A 259 5.20 32.90 31.17
CA TYR A 259 5.87 32.02 32.14
C TYR A 259 7.17 31.51 31.55
N VAL A 260 8.24 31.53 32.33
CA VAL A 260 9.53 30.94 32.00
C VAL A 260 9.98 30.11 33.19
N GLY A 261 10.14 28.81 33.03
CA GLY A 261 10.52 27.95 34.14
C GLY A 261 10.44 26.46 33.82
N GLU A 262 10.41 25.71 34.93
CA GLU A 262 10.27 24.26 34.85
C GLU A 262 8.82 23.82 34.64
N TRP A 263 8.67 22.73 33.93
CA TRP A 263 7.41 22.09 33.59
C TRP A 263 7.41 20.63 33.97
N LYS A 264 6.29 20.11 34.39
CA LYS A 264 6.07 18.70 34.66
C LYS A 264 4.64 18.33 34.25
N ASP A 265 4.53 17.34 33.35
CA ASP A 265 3.26 16.78 32.89
C ASP A 265 2.26 17.88 32.45
N GLY A 266 2.76 18.87 31.68
CA GLY A 266 1.96 19.99 31.13
C GLY A 266 1.63 21.12 32.12
N LYS A 267 2.26 21.15 33.30
CA LYS A 267 1.99 22.16 34.35
C LYS A 267 3.27 22.89 34.78
N PHE A 268 3.15 24.17 35.19
CA PHE A 268 4.23 24.89 35.84
C PHE A 268 4.70 24.11 37.07
N HIS A 269 6.00 23.93 37.20
CA HIS A 269 6.61 23.15 38.26
C HIS A 269 8.02 23.71 38.57
N GLY A 270 8.58 23.38 39.77
CA GLY A 270 9.93 23.78 40.11
C GLY A 270 10.13 25.29 40.07
N GLN A 271 11.33 25.75 39.73
CA GLN A 271 11.65 27.16 39.64
C GLN A 271 11.05 27.82 38.39
N GLY A 272 10.35 28.94 38.58
CA GLY A 272 9.74 29.63 37.47
C GLY A 272 9.40 31.11 37.76
N THR A 273 9.17 31.85 36.68
CA THR A 273 8.83 33.29 36.72
C THR A 273 7.66 33.52 35.77
N LEU A 274 6.57 34.04 36.30
CA LEU A 274 5.42 34.56 35.56
C LEU A 274 5.50 36.09 35.50
N THR A 275 5.51 36.65 34.30
CA THR A 275 5.49 38.08 34.04
C THR A 275 4.15 38.44 33.44
N TYR A 276 3.42 39.34 34.08
CA TYR A 276 2.13 39.89 33.65
C TYR A 276 2.30 41.06 32.69
N ILE A 277 1.25 41.37 31.91
CA ILE A 277 1.24 42.54 30.97
C ILE A 277 1.56 43.86 31.65
N ASN A 278 1.07 44.06 32.87
CA ASN A 278 1.32 45.27 33.64
C ASN A 278 2.74 45.38 34.22
N GLY A 279 3.62 44.41 33.89
CA GLY A 279 4.98 44.35 34.38
C GLY A 279 5.14 43.69 35.78
N THR A 280 4.04 43.30 36.42
CA THR A 280 4.12 42.53 37.66
C THR A 280 4.80 41.18 37.43
N VAL A 281 5.64 40.76 38.36
CA VAL A 281 6.41 39.52 38.28
C VAL A 281 6.13 38.63 39.51
N GLU A 282 5.74 37.41 39.29
CA GLU A 282 5.69 36.35 40.30
C GLU A 282 6.83 35.35 40.05
N LYS A 283 7.77 35.26 40.97
CA LYS A 283 8.92 34.38 40.89
C LYS A 283 8.94 33.47 42.12
N GLY A 284 9.27 32.20 41.91
CA GLY A 284 9.35 31.28 43.04
C GLY A 284 9.29 29.81 42.63
N VAL A 285 8.93 28.96 43.60
CA VAL A 285 8.71 27.54 43.38
C VAL A 285 7.25 27.29 43.02
N TRP A 286 7.04 26.58 41.94
CA TRP A 286 5.72 26.22 41.40
C TRP A 286 5.45 24.74 41.59
N LYS A 287 4.23 24.35 41.90
CA LYS A 287 3.78 22.97 41.98
C LYS A 287 2.38 22.84 41.39
N ASP A 288 2.26 21.94 40.39
CA ASP A 288 1.00 21.63 39.71
C ASP A 288 0.24 22.88 39.19
N GLY A 289 0.98 23.88 38.70
CA GLY A 289 0.46 25.10 38.13
C GLY A 289 0.31 26.28 39.13
N ASN A 290 0.59 26.09 40.43
CA ASN A 290 0.45 27.13 41.46
C ASN A 290 1.80 27.47 42.08
N ILE A 291 2.01 28.76 42.42
CA ILE A 291 3.17 29.15 43.16
C ILE A 291 3.00 28.76 44.65
N VAL A 292 4.01 28.07 45.20
CA VAL A 292 3.97 27.53 46.58
C VAL A 292 5.00 28.18 47.47
N GLU A 293 6.08 28.73 46.90
CA GLU A 293 7.12 29.50 47.64
C GLU A 293 7.50 30.71 46.79
N PRO A 294 6.87 31.89 47.05
CA PRO A 294 7.26 33.14 46.40
C PRO A 294 8.66 33.64 46.81
N GLN A 295 9.39 34.25 45.88
CA GLN A 295 10.73 34.83 46.08
C GLN A 295 10.72 36.35 45.88
#